data_4f39b16333ee9b3d303433abdc3d9ba6
#
_entry.id   4f39b16333ee9b3d303433abdc3d9ba6
#
_cell.length_a   1.000
_cell.length_b   1.000
_cell.length_c   1.000
_cell.angle_alpha   90.00
_cell.angle_beta   90.00
_cell.angle_gamma   90.00
#
_symmetry.space_group_name_H-M   'P 1'
#
loop_
_entity.id
_entity.type
_entity.pdbx_description
1 polymer ?
#
loop_
_entity_poly.entity_id
_entity_poly.type
_entity_poly.pdbx_seq_one_letter_code
_entity_poly.pdbx_strand_id
1 'polypeptide(L)'
;MPELPEVETILRGVLKFTKHKSVGEVKINSLSSFYGPKELIEGQKISGMRRFGKALIFDFENGVSMMVHLRMTGQLIYRNMGTESGKDFVEMISQGDFKTELFDKDGFSGGHPSESFYGGLPNKQTRVEFDICEKTAAGELEQVGTLYFNDQRKFGFCKVLETSEVENESFIKKLAKEPWDMTDEEFKKNLMRHKKALIKPTILDQTVICGLGNIYADESLYFAKIHPERIVESLTDEEIHQLLIGARTVMQDSIDSGGSTMATYVKADGTKGDYLTKFAKVFRREGEPCERCGTEIIKIKVAGRGTHLCPHCQKKF
;
A
#
# COMPACT_ATOMS: atom_id res chain seq x y z
N MET A 1 -2.71 -3.38 -6.86
CA MET A 1 -3.33 -2.98 -5.57
C MET A 1 -2.21 -2.79 -4.59
N PRO A 2 -2.09 -1.65 -3.94
CA PRO A 2 -1.13 -1.49 -2.86
C PRO A 2 -1.35 -2.57 -1.77
N GLU A 3 -0.28 -3.26 -1.41
CA GLU A 3 -0.23 -4.21 -0.31
C GLU A 3 0.32 -3.51 0.94
N LEU A 4 0.54 -4.19 2.06
CA LEU A 4 0.96 -3.51 3.29
C LEU A 4 2.26 -2.70 3.12
N PRO A 5 3.34 -3.22 2.48
CA PRO A 5 4.57 -2.45 2.32
C PRO A 5 4.38 -1.15 1.53
N GLU A 6 3.56 -1.17 0.46
CA GLU A 6 3.25 0.03 -0.29
C GLU A 6 2.46 1.03 0.55
N VAL A 7 1.49 0.55 1.34
CA VAL A 7 0.69 1.42 2.22
C VAL A 7 1.55 2.04 3.32
N GLU A 8 2.51 1.30 3.87
CA GLU A 8 3.49 1.82 4.84
C GLU A 8 4.38 2.91 4.22
N THR A 9 4.86 2.69 3.00
CA THR A 9 5.64 3.69 2.26
C THR A 9 4.84 4.95 2.00
N ILE A 10 3.55 4.80 1.63
CA ILE A 10 2.65 5.93 1.41
C ILE A 10 2.42 6.70 2.71
N LEU A 11 2.19 6.00 3.83
CA LEU A 11 2.06 6.62 5.14
C LEU A 11 3.27 7.52 5.45
N ARG A 12 4.46 6.96 5.35
CA ARG A 12 5.72 7.69 5.64
C ARG A 12 5.90 8.90 4.73
N GLY A 13 5.60 8.74 3.43
CA GLY A 13 5.71 9.81 2.45
C GLY A 13 4.71 10.94 2.69
N VAL A 14 3.43 10.63 2.89
CA VAL A 14 2.39 11.62 3.14
C VAL A 14 2.62 12.34 4.48
N LEU A 15 2.99 11.58 5.53
CA LEU A 15 3.23 12.14 6.87
C LEU A 15 4.34 13.21 6.86
N LYS A 16 5.37 13.05 6.03
CA LYS A 16 6.46 14.03 5.86
C LYS A 16 5.94 15.44 5.51
N PHE A 17 4.86 15.50 4.71
CA PHE A 17 4.29 16.75 4.23
C PHE A 17 3.08 17.25 5.02
N THR A 18 2.42 16.39 5.78
CA THR A 18 1.12 16.70 6.42
C THR A 18 1.18 16.75 7.94
N LYS A 19 2.23 16.19 8.57
CA LYS A 19 2.35 16.15 10.03
C LYS A 19 2.36 17.55 10.63
N HIS A 20 1.51 17.76 11.63
CA HIS A 20 1.32 19.03 12.35
C HIS A 20 0.72 20.17 11.53
N LYS A 21 0.33 19.91 10.28
CA LYS A 21 -0.43 20.83 9.44
C LYS A 21 -1.93 20.62 9.64
N SER A 22 -2.72 21.61 9.26
CA SER A 22 -4.18 21.56 9.33
C SER A 22 -4.77 21.23 7.97
N VAL A 23 -5.94 20.58 7.96
CA VAL A 23 -6.76 20.47 6.76
C VAL A 23 -7.55 21.76 6.61
N GLY A 24 -7.46 22.41 5.47
CA GLY A 24 -8.29 23.55 5.11
C GLY A 24 -9.63 23.11 4.52
N GLU A 25 -9.96 23.60 3.33
CA GLU A 25 -11.17 23.16 2.60
C GLU A 25 -11.03 21.72 2.09
N VAL A 26 -12.12 20.96 2.17
CA VAL A 26 -12.23 19.62 1.57
C VAL A 26 -13.21 19.68 0.38
N LYS A 27 -12.69 19.42 -0.83
CA LYS A 27 -13.50 19.38 -2.07
C LYS A 27 -13.77 17.94 -2.46
N ILE A 28 -15.05 17.57 -2.48
CA ILE A 28 -15.50 16.22 -2.80
C ILE A 28 -15.97 16.17 -4.25
N ASN A 29 -15.15 15.60 -5.15
CA ASN A 29 -15.46 15.46 -6.57
C ASN A 29 -16.24 14.18 -6.88
N SER A 30 -16.31 13.23 -5.90
CA SER A 30 -17.05 11.97 -6.03
C SER A 30 -17.63 11.55 -4.70
N LEU A 31 -18.96 11.66 -4.56
CA LEU A 31 -19.66 11.29 -3.33
C LEU A 31 -19.48 9.82 -2.93
N SER A 32 -19.28 8.93 -3.90
CA SER A 32 -19.05 7.50 -3.63
C SER A 32 -17.65 7.20 -3.06
N SER A 33 -16.78 8.20 -3.00
CA SER A 33 -15.41 8.06 -2.53
C SER A 33 -15.16 8.77 -1.19
N PHE A 34 -16.18 9.42 -0.61
CA PHE A 34 -16.06 10.11 0.67
C PHE A 34 -17.29 9.83 1.55
N TYR A 35 -17.06 9.47 2.80
CA TYR A 35 -18.09 9.13 3.78
C TYR A 35 -17.87 9.90 5.07
N GLY A 36 -18.98 10.36 5.67
CA GLY A 36 -18.97 11.15 6.91
C GLY A 36 -18.88 12.66 6.68
N PRO A 37 -19.03 13.46 7.75
CA PRO A 37 -19.04 14.91 7.66
C PRO A 37 -17.62 15.48 7.52
N LYS A 38 -17.34 16.15 6.41
CA LYS A 38 -16.03 16.79 6.15
C LYS A 38 -15.71 17.91 7.14
N GLU A 39 -16.76 18.56 7.65
CA GLU A 39 -16.68 19.66 8.60
C GLU A 39 -15.98 19.26 9.91
N LEU A 40 -15.96 17.97 10.24
CA LEU A 40 -15.23 17.46 11.42
C LEU A 40 -13.70 17.46 11.24
N ILE A 41 -13.21 17.53 10.01
CA ILE A 41 -11.77 17.55 9.72
C ILE A 41 -11.30 18.88 9.15
N GLU A 42 -12.20 19.71 8.61
CA GLU A 42 -11.85 21.07 8.15
C GLU A 42 -11.41 21.95 9.33
N GLY A 43 -10.31 22.66 9.17
CA GLY A 43 -9.68 23.46 10.23
C GLY A 43 -8.86 22.64 11.24
N GLN A 44 -8.95 21.30 11.24
CA GLN A 44 -8.31 20.45 12.24
C GLN A 44 -6.86 20.13 11.89
N LYS A 45 -6.04 20.06 12.94
CA LYS A 45 -4.62 19.75 12.81
C LYS A 45 -4.41 18.23 12.81
N ILE A 46 -3.60 17.74 11.87
CA ILE A 46 -3.18 16.35 11.78
C ILE A 46 -2.16 16.08 12.88
N SER A 47 -2.54 15.28 13.88
CA SER A 47 -1.68 14.86 14.98
C SER A 47 -0.72 13.75 14.58
N GLY A 48 -1.16 12.87 13.66
CA GLY A 48 -0.36 11.76 13.17
C GLY A 48 -1.08 10.90 12.16
N MET A 49 -0.40 9.84 11.76
CA MET A 49 -0.97 8.80 10.90
C MET A 49 -0.60 7.42 11.44
N ARG A 50 -1.48 6.47 11.27
CA ARG A 50 -1.28 5.05 11.58
C ARG A 50 -1.86 4.18 10.48
N ARG A 51 -1.60 2.88 10.54
CA ARG A 51 -2.03 1.92 9.53
C ARG A 51 -2.65 0.69 10.20
N PHE A 52 -3.72 0.16 9.57
CA PHE A 52 -4.27 -1.16 9.85
C PHE A 52 -4.25 -1.97 8.57
N GLY A 53 -3.29 -2.89 8.44
CA GLY A 53 -3.09 -3.68 7.22
C GLY A 53 -2.90 -2.78 5.99
N LYS A 54 -3.94 -2.70 5.13
CA LYS A 54 -3.91 -1.93 3.87
C LYS A 54 -4.73 -0.63 3.94
N ALA A 55 -5.12 -0.19 5.14
CA ALA A 55 -5.84 1.06 5.39
C ALA A 55 -4.96 2.07 6.12
N LEU A 56 -4.98 3.32 5.66
CA LEU A 56 -4.32 4.47 6.29
C LEU A 56 -5.32 5.19 7.19
N ILE A 57 -4.87 5.68 8.32
CA ILE A 57 -5.66 6.50 9.24
C ILE A 57 -4.92 7.80 9.48
N PHE A 58 -5.56 8.91 9.20
CA PHE A 58 -5.13 10.24 9.64
C PHE A 58 -5.83 10.53 10.95
N ASP A 59 -5.10 10.81 12.01
CA ASP A 59 -5.66 11.21 13.31
C ASP A 59 -5.57 12.72 13.46
N PHE A 60 -6.64 13.34 13.97
CA PHE A 60 -6.73 14.78 14.21
C PHE A 60 -6.75 15.10 15.70
N GLU A 61 -6.38 16.34 16.07
CA GLU A 61 -6.28 16.77 17.48
C GLU A 61 -7.65 16.80 18.19
N ASN A 62 -8.75 16.88 17.45
CA ASN A 62 -10.13 16.91 17.99
C ASN A 62 -10.75 15.54 18.30
N GLY A 63 -9.97 14.44 18.23
CA GLY A 63 -10.48 13.09 18.50
C GLY A 63 -11.24 12.45 17.33
N VAL A 64 -11.14 13.05 16.15
CA VAL A 64 -11.66 12.50 14.88
C VAL A 64 -10.53 11.86 14.08
N SER A 65 -10.86 10.89 13.27
CA SER A 65 -9.92 10.26 12.33
C SER A 65 -10.53 10.21 10.93
N MET A 66 -9.67 10.24 9.92
CA MET A 66 -10.04 9.93 8.54
C MET A 66 -9.32 8.67 8.08
N MET A 67 -10.10 7.65 7.77
CA MET A 67 -9.62 6.41 7.19
C MET A 67 -9.57 6.52 5.68
N VAL A 68 -8.45 6.13 5.07
CA VAL A 68 -8.27 6.07 3.62
C VAL A 68 -7.92 4.64 3.20
N HIS A 69 -8.71 4.06 2.30
CA HIS A 69 -8.43 2.75 1.73
C HIS A 69 -8.26 2.86 0.22
N LEU A 70 -7.05 2.62 -0.27
CA LEU A 70 -6.68 2.79 -1.68
C LEU A 70 -7.28 1.73 -2.62
N ARG A 71 -7.63 0.56 -2.11
CA ARG A 71 -8.15 -0.56 -2.92
C ARG A 71 -7.23 -0.89 -4.10
N MET A 72 -7.77 -0.91 -5.34
CA MET A 72 -7.05 -1.39 -6.53
C MET A 72 -6.23 -0.30 -7.23
N THR A 73 -6.78 0.91 -7.36
CA THR A 73 -6.22 1.99 -8.17
C THR A 73 -6.15 3.33 -7.44
N GLY A 74 -6.38 3.32 -6.11
CA GLY A 74 -6.30 4.52 -5.29
C GLY A 74 -4.86 5.04 -5.18
N GLN A 75 -4.76 6.37 -5.07
CA GLN A 75 -3.53 7.12 -4.96
C GLN A 75 -3.70 8.24 -3.94
N LEU A 76 -2.64 8.54 -3.20
CA LEU A 76 -2.48 9.77 -2.44
C LEU A 76 -1.32 10.57 -3.06
N ILE A 77 -1.63 11.79 -3.48
CA ILE A 77 -0.67 12.67 -4.15
C ILE A 77 -0.68 14.02 -3.44
N TYR A 78 0.45 14.43 -2.91
CA TYR A 78 0.63 15.75 -2.32
C TYR A 78 1.41 16.65 -3.27
N ARG A 79 1.00 17.93 -3.38
CA ARG A 79 1.71 18.97 -4.12
C ARG A 79 1.81 20.22 -3.26
N ASN A 80 2.99 20.82 -3.19
CA ASN A 80 3.17 22.15 -2.59
C ASN A 80 2.47 23.24 -3.41
N MET A 81 2.10 24.33 -2.76
CA MET A 81 1.63 25.52 -3.45
C MET A 81 2.74 26.09 -4.35
N GLY A 82 2.36 26.56 -5.54
CA GLY A 82 3.32 27.16 -6.48
C GLY A 82 4.15 26.16 -7.30
N THR A 83 4.00 24.85 -7.07
CA THR A 83 4.55 23.84 -7.99
C THR A 83 3.78 23.90 -9.29
N GLU A 84 4.42 24.34 -10.36
CA GLU A 84 3.81 24.31 -11.70
C GLU A 84 3.44 22.86 -12.05
N SER A 85 2.16 22.68 -12.39
CA SER A 85 1.63 21.37 -12.71
C SER A 85 2.25 20.81 -13.98
N GLY A 86 3.08 19.77 -13.82
CA GLY A 86 3.16 18.67 -14.76
C GLY A 86 3.65 18.87 -16.19
N LYS A 87 3.66 20.05 -16.81
CA LYS A 87 4.12 20.20 -18.19
C LYS A 87 5.62 20.04 -18.32
N ASP A 88 6.39 20.69 -17.46
CA ASP A 88 7.86 20.59 -17.44
C ASP A 88 8.31 19.19 -17.02
N PHE A 89 7.51 18.52 -16.21
CA PHE A 89 7.77 17.17 -15.73
C PHE A 89 7.59 16.10 -16.81
N VAL A 90 6.56 16.20 -17.64
CA VAL A 90 6.33 15.30 -18.79
C VAL A 90 7.44 15.47 -19.82
N GLU A 91 7.90 16.69 -20.03
CA GLU A 91 8.99 17.00 -20.96
C GLU A 91 10.34 16.45 -20.47
N MET A 92 10.63 16.58 -19.16
CA MET A 92 11.82 15.99 -18.53
C MET A 92 11.84 14.45 -18.60
N ILE A 93 10.69 13.78 -18.37
CA ILE A 93 10.60 12.32 -18.49
C ILE A 93 10.83 11.87 -19.95
N SER A 94 10.29 12.61 -20.92
CA SER A 94 10.47 12.29 -22.34
C SER A 94 11.92 12.44 -22.81
N GLN A 95 12.70 13.29 -22.14
CA GLN A 95 14.11 13.53 -22.41
C GLN A 95 15.07 12.62 -21.61
N GLY A 96 14.55 11.75 -20.75
CA GLY A 96 15.37 10.82 -19.95
C GLY A 96 16.12 11.46 -18.77
N ASP A 97 15.83 12.72 -18.47
CA ASP A 97 16.53 13.51 -17.44
C ASP A 97 15.78 13.41 -16.10
N PHE A 98 16.03 12.32 -15.36
CA PHE A 98 15.47 12.08 -14.04
C PHE A 98 16.30 12.83 -12.96
N LYS A 99 16.02 14.11 -12.75
CA LYS A 99 16.55 14.81 -11.57
C LYS A 99 15.71 14.45 -10.35
N THR A 100 16.21 13.54 -9.54
CA THR A 100 15.61 13.04 -8.29
C THR A 100 15.35 14.14 -7.25
N GLU A 101 16.06 15.26 -7.31
CA GLU A 101 15.99 16.36 -6.35
C GLU A 101 14.66 17.15 -6.38
N LEU A 102 13.92 17.14 -7.50
CA LEU A 102 12.66 17.87 -7.64
C LEU A 102 11.51 17.25 -6.84
N PHE A 103 11.51 15.92 -6.63
CA PHE A 103 10.43 15.22 -5.92
C PHE A 103 10.46 15.39 -4.41
N ASP A 104 11.62 15.57 -3.82
CA ASP A 104 11.79 15.67 -2.38
C ASP A 104 11.38 17.05 -1.83
N LYS A 105 11.39 18.10 -2.69
CA LYS A 105 11.03 19.47 -2.32
C LYS A 105 9.58 19.83 -2.64
N ASP A 106 9.01 19.25 -3.71
CA ASP A 106 7.77 19.74 -4.32
C ASP A 106 6.54 18.86 -4.09
N GLY A 107 6.70 17.66 -3.51
CA GLY A 107 5.54 16.83 -3.21
C GLY A 107 5.81 15.34 -3.07
N PHE A 108 4.72 14.58 -3.04
CA PHE A 108 4.71 13.13 -2.90
C PHE A 108 3.66 12.50 -3.81
N SER A 109 3.95 11.33 -4.36
CA SER A 109 2.97 10.52 -5.09
C SER A 109 3.07 9.06 -4.66
N GLY A 110 1.96 8.49 -4.17
CA GLY A 110 1.92 7.10 -3.73
C GLY A 110 0.62 6.39 -4.08
N GLY A 111 0.68 5.09 -4.32
CA GLY A 111 -0.45 4.24 -4.69
C GLY A 111 -0.28 3.54 -6.02
N HIS A 112 -1.38 3.30 -6.74
CA HIS A 112 -1.31 2.66 -8.05
C HIS A 112 -0.76 3.62 -9.11
N PRO A 113 0.38 3.32 -9.75
CA PRO A 113 0.98 4.23 -10.71
C PRO A 113 0.08 4.54 -11.91
N SER A 114 -0.04 5.81 -12.25
CA SER A 114 -0.74 6.28 -13.45
C SER A 114 -0.19 7.64 -13.88
N GLU A 115 -0.67 8.14 -15.00
CA GLU A 115 -0.35 9.49 -15.50
C GLU A 115 -0.64 10.60 -14.48
N SER A 116 -1.55 10.37 -13.52
CA SER A 116 -1.86 11.32 -12.45
C SER A 116 -0.65 11.63 -11.54
N PHE A 117 0.37 10.76 -11.52
CA PHE A 117 1.59 11.03 -10.76
C PHE A 117 2.40 12.18 -11.35
N TYR A 118 2.26 12.40 -12.64
CA TYR A 118 3.08 13.33 -13.42
C TYR A 118 2.25 14.44 -14.08
N GLY A 119 0.94 14.22 -14.23
CA GLY A 119 0.04 15.16 -14.89
C GLY A 119 -0.50 16.24 -13.98
N GLY A 120 -1.22 17.20 -14.60
CA GLY A 120 -1.92 18.23 -13.86
C GLY A 120 -2.97 17.67 -12.90
N LEU A 121 -3.07 18.27 -11.73
CA LEU A 121 -4.06 18.00 -10.70
C LEU A 121 -4.81 19.30 -10.34
N PRO A 122 -6.14 19.22 -10.06
CA PRO A 122 -6.97 18.01 -10.13
C PRO A 122 -7.24 17.54 -11.55
N ASN A 123 -7.57 16.25 -11.72
CA ASN A 123 -7.93 15.67 -13.02
C ASN A 123 -9.16 14.74 -12.90
N LYS A 124 -9.57 14.09 -14.01
CA LYS A 124 -10.75 13.21 -14.04
C LYS A 124 -10.72 12.03 -13.06
N GLN A 125 -9.56 11.70 -12.52
CA GLN A 125 -9.38 10.62 -11.51
C GLN A 125 -9.40 11.16 -10.08
N THR A 126 -9.35 12.48 -9.87
CA THR A 126 -9.38 13.13 -8.56
C THR A 126 -10.78 12.98 -7.94
N ARG A 127 -10.83 12.35 -6.78
CA ARG A 127 -12.08 12.06 -6.04
C ARG A 127 -12.30 13.03 -4.89
N VAL A 128 -11.20 13.36 -4.18
CA VAL A 128 -11.21 14.30 -3.06
C VAL A 128 -9.94 15.12 -3.11
N GLU A 129 -10.05 16.39 -2.76
CA GLU A 129 -8.95 17.32 -2.56
C GLU A 129 -8.98 17.81 -1.12
N PHE A 130 -7.83 17.83 -0.45
CA PHE A 130 -7.67 18.34 0.91
C PHE A 130 -6.64 19.44 0.85
N ASP A 131 -7.05 20.68 1.09
CA ASP A 131 -6.12 21.77 1.26
C ASP A 131 -5.32 21.56 2.53
N ILE A 132 -4.01 21.61 2.44
CA ILE A 132 -3.11 21.46 3.58
C ILE A 132 -2.57 22.82 3.94
N CYS A 133 -2.78 23.21 5.20
CA CYS A 133 -2.53 24.57 5.68
C CYS A 133 -1.56 24.58 6.86
N GLU A 134 -0.82 25.67 6.98
CA GLU A 134 -0.06 26.02 8.18
C GLU A 134 -0.70 27.21 8.88
N LYS A 135 -0.55 27.32 10.21
CA LYS A 135 -0.97 28.50 10.95
C LYS A 135 0.08 29.60 10.82
N THR A 136 -0.35 30.77 10.36
CA THR A 136 0.48 31.98 10.38
C THR A 136 0.73 32.46 11.81
N ALA A 137 1.64 33.41 11.97
CA ALA A 137 1.87 34.08 13.27
C ALA A 137 0.61 34.80 13.80
N ALA A 138 -0.31 35.21 12.92
CA ALA A 138 -1.61 35.78 13.27
C ALA A 138 -2.68 34.75 13.65
N GLY A 139 -2.37 33.43 13.52
CA GLY A 139 -3.28 32.33 13.83
C GLY A 139 -4.21 31.94 12.69
N GLU A 140 -4.10 32.59 11.53
CA GLU A 140 -4.86 32.27 10.33
C GLU A 140 -4.30 31.01 9.64
N LEU A 141 -5.14 30.29 8.90
CA LEU A 141 -4.73 29.15 8.08
C LEU A 141 -4.30 29.64 6.69
N GLU A 142 -3.05 29.40 6.34
CA GLU A 142 -2.51 29.63 5.01
C GLU A 142 -2.26 28.31 4.31
N GLN A 143 -2.81 28.16 3.10
CA GLN A 143 -2.62 26.93 2.31
C GLN A 143 -1.17 26.84 1.83
N VAL A 144 -0.53 25.69 2.12
CA VAL A 144 0.85 25.40 1.73
C VAL A 144 0.95 24.27 0.70
N GLY A 145 -0.15 23.54 0.48
CA GLY A 145 -0.22 22.47 -0.50
C GLY A 145 -1.60 21.86 -0.57
N THR A 146 -1.76 20.85 -1.44
CA THR A 146 -2.99 20.07 -1.56
C THR A 146 -2.66 18.58 -1.59
N LEU A 147 -3.39 17.79 -0.78
CA LEU A 147 -3.39 16.35 -0.82
C LEU A 147 -4.57 15.88 -1.66
N TYR A 148 -4.27 15.16 -2.74
CA TYR A 148 -5.27 14.62 -3.66
C TYR A 148 -5.47 13.12 -3.39
N PHE A 149 -6.74 12.71 -3.27
CA PHE A 149 -7.12 11.31 -3.36
C PHE A 149 -7.64 11.03 -4.77
N ASN A 150 -6.85 10.32 -5.54
CA ASN A 150 -7.21 9.88 -6.90
C ASN A 150 -7.58 8.41 -6.90
N ASP A 151 -8.57 8.02 -7.70
CA ASP A 151 -8.88 6.63 -7.96
C ASP A 151 -9.57 6.45 -9.31
N GLN A 152 -8.93 5.74 -10.24
CA GLN A 152 -9.46 5.46 -11.57
C GLN A 152 -10.75 4.62 -11.51
N ARG A 153 -10.77 3.60 -10.64
CA ARG A 153 -11.86 2.60 -10.56
C ARG A 153 -12.97 2.95 -9.57
N LYS A 154 -12.79 4.00 -8.75
CA LYS A 154 -13.74 4.46 -7.72
C LYS A 154 -14.09 3.40 -6.65
N PHE A 155 -13.15 2.50 -6.33
CA PHE A 155 -13.31 1.49 -5.28
C PHE A 155 -12.68 1.92 -3.95
N GLY A 156 -11.71 2.82 -4.02
CA GLY A 156 -11.09 3.43 -2.85
C GLY A 156 -12.00 4.47 -2.23
N PHE A 157 -11.76 4.78 -0.97
CA PHE A 157 -12.57 5.73 -0.23
C PHE A 157 -11.81 6.42 0.89
N CYS A 158 -12.32 7.59 1.28
CA CYS A 158 -12.01 8.30 2.52
C CYS A 158 -13.24 8.23 3.41
N LYS A 159 -13.07 7.97 4.72
CA LYS A 159 -14.17 7.91 5.70
C LYS A 159 -13.78 8.63 6.98
N VAL A 160 -14.57 9.64 7.34
CA VAL A 160 -14.43 10.39 8.59
C VAL A 160 -15.25 9.72 9.67
N LEU A 161 -14.66 9.53 10.87
CA LEU A 161 -15.29 8.88 12.01
C LEU A 161 -14.58 9.29 13.32
N GLU A 162 -15.21 9.05 14.47
CA GLU A 162 -14.54 9.20 15.76
C GLU A 162 -13.33 8.28 15.86
N THR A 163 -12.23 8.76 16.44
CA THR A 163 -10.99 7.97 16.60
C THR A 163 -11.23 6.68 17.37
N SER A 164 -12.11 6.69 18.38
CA SER A 164 -12.52 5.52 19.16
C SER A 164 -13.24 4.45 18.34
N GLU A 165 -13.87 4.84 17.21
CA GLU A 165 -14.63 3.93 16.36
C GLU A 165 -13.77 3.29 15.24
N VAL A 166 -12.54 3.75 15.02
CA VAL A 166 -11.66 3.22 13.96
C VAL A 166 -11.49 1.69 14.09
N GLU A 167 -11.17 1.20 15.28
CA GLU A 167 -10.98 -0.24 15.51
C GLU A 167 -12.29 -1.02 15.51
N ASN A 168 -13.43 -0.32 15.65
CA ASN A 168 -14.77 -0.89 15.57
C ASN A 168 -15.27 -1.08 14.13
N GLU A 169 -14.60 -0.50 13.14
CA GLU A 169 -14.93 -0.71 11.73
C GLU A 169 -14.94 -2.19 11.36
N SER A 170 -15.99 -2.61 10.70
CA SER A 170 -16.32 -4.03 10.47
C SER A 170 -15.22 -4.82 9.78
N PHE A 171 -14.46 -4.17 8.90
CA PHE A 171 -13.35 -4.83 8.21
C PHE A 171 -12.07 -4.82 9.07
N ILE A 172 -11.79 -3.76 9.86
CA ILE A 172 -10.64 -3.69 10.77
C ILE A 172 -10.77 -4.74 11.87
N LYS A 173 -11.94 -4.85 12.49
CA LYS A 173 -12.23 -5.89 13.50
C LYS A 173 -11.94 -7.31 13.04
N LYS A 174 -12.06 -7.57 11.75
CA LYS A 174 -11.83 -8.91 11.17
C LYS A 174 -10.38 -9.15 10.76
N LEU A 175 -9.54 -8.12 10.75
CA LEU A 175 -8.15 -8.30 10.38
C LEU A 175 -7.45 -9.20 11.40
N ALA A 176 -6.68 -10.15 10.90
CA ALA A 176 -5.70 -10.85 11.71
C ALA A 176 -4.56 -9.89 12.08
N LYS A 177 -3.69 -10.31 12.98
CA LYS A 177 -2.43 -9.62 13.23
C LYS A 177 -1.57 -9.53 11.96
N GLU A 178 -0.73 -8.52 11.91
CA GLU A 178 0.32 -8.43 10.91
C GLU A 178 1.40 -9.49 11.20
N PRO A 179 2.20 -9.91 10.20
CA PRO A 179 3.16 -11.00 10.37
C PRO A 179 4.09 -10.82 11.57
N TRP A 180 4.52 -9.59 11.87
CA TRP A 180 5.46 -9.30 12.96
C TRP A 180 4.87 -9.52 14.36
N ASP A 181 3.57 -9.28 14.52
CA ASP A 181 2.84 -9.38 15.78
C ASP A 181 2.17 -10.75 16.00
N MET A 182 2.29 -11.66 15.03
CA MET A 182 1.63 -12.97 15.05
C MET A 182 2.61 -14.05 15.53
N THR A 183 2.18 -14.93 16.43
CA THR A 183 2.94 -16.13 16.79
C THR A 183 2.68 -17.28 15.82
N ASP A 184 3.54 -18.30 15.83
CA ASP A 184 3.35 -19.51 15.01
C ASP A 184 2.05 -20.22 15.34
N GLU A 185 1.69 -20.29 16.64
CA GLU A 185 0.44 -20.93 17.09
C GLU A 185 -0.78 -20.16 16.60
N GLU A 186 -0.75 -18.83 16.66
CA GLU A 186 -1.83 -17.99 16.15
C GLU A 186 -1.97 -18.15 14.64
N PHE A 187 -0.85 -18.14 13.91
CA PHE A 187 -0.87 -18.33 12.46
C PHE A 187 -1.40 -19.70 12.07
N LYS A 188 -0.90 -20.76 12.70
CA LYS A 188 -1.39 -22.14 12.50
C LYS A 188 -2.89 -22.24 12.82
N LYS A 189 -3.35 -21.68 13.94
CA LYS A 189 -4.77 -21.63 14.31
C LYS A 189 -5.62 -20.95 13.23
N ASN A 190 -5.16 -19.84 12.70
CA ASN A 190 -5.86 -19.11 11.63
C ASN A 190 -5.91 -19.91 10.32
N LEU A 191 -4.79 -20.52 9.92
CA LEU A 191 -4.72 -21.39 8.75
C LEU A 191 -5.68 -22.59 8.86
N MET A 192 -5.72 -23.25 10.02
CA MET A 192 -6.53 -24.46 10.23
C MET A 192 -8.05 -24.21 10.19
N ARG A 193 -8.52 -22.95 10.25
CA ARG A 193 -9.92 -22.62 9.90
C ARG A 193 -10.25 -22.93 8.44
N HIS A 194 -9.23 -23.00 7.58
CA HIS A 194 -9.32 -23.23 6.14
C HIS A 194 -8.57 -24.51 5.71
N LYS A 195 -8.49 -25.52 6.58
CA LYS A 195 -7.63 -26.72 6.43
C LYS A 195 -7.74 -27.43 5.08
N LYS A 196 -8.92 -27.45 4.45
CA LYS A 196 -9.18 -28.06 3.14
C LYS A 196 -8.96 -27.14 1.95
N ALA A 197 -8.63 -25.86 2.18
CA ALA A 197 -8.38 -24.92 1.11
C ALA A 197 -6.91 -24.95 0.65
N LEU A 198 -6.66 -24.39 -0.53
CA LEU A 198 -5.30 -24.18 -1.04
C LEU A 198 -4.60 -23.10 -0.21
N ILE A 199 -3.29 -23.27 0.01
CA ILE A 199 -2.52 -22.35 0.87
C ILE A 199 -2.49 -20.92 0.33
N LYS A 200 -2.29 -20.71 -0.98
CA LYS A 200 -2.19 -19.35 -1.54
C LYS A 200 -3.46 -18.51 -1.32
N PRO A 201 -4.68 -18.94 -1.71
CA PRO A 201 -5.87 -18.15 -1.42
C PRO A 201 -6.10 -17.96 0.08
N THR A 202 -5.68 -18.91 0.92
CA THR A 202 -5.82 -18.83 2.37
C THR A 202 -4.96 -17.70 2.97
N ILE A 203 -3.70 -17.56 2.58
CA ILE A 203 -2.84 -16.47 3.08
C ILE A 203 -3.16 -15.10 2.44
N LEU A 204 -3.98 -15.04 1.41
CA LEU A 204 -4.51 -13.80 0.86
C LEU A 204 -5.72 -13.27 1.64
N ASP A 205 -6.32 -14.11 2.48
CA ASP A 205 -7.40 -13.71 3.38
C ASP A 205 -6.84 -12.91 4.56
N GLN A 206 -7.24 -11.66 4.67
CA GLN A 206 -6.76 -10.73 5.69
C GLN A 206 -7.21 -11.13 7.11
N THR A 207 -8.11 -12.10 7.25
CA THR A 207 -8.53 -12.69 8.54
C THR A 207 -7.61 -13.84 8.98
N VAL A 208 -6.71 -14.29 8.11
CA VAL A 208 -5.70 -15.33 8.40
C VAL A 208 -4.38 -14.69 8.75
N ILE A 209 -3.91 -13.78 7.90
CA ILE A 209 -2.70 -12.98 8.10
C ILE A 209 -2.90 -11.63 7.40
N CYS A 210 -2.65 -10.54 8.11
CA CYS A 210 -2.93 -9.21 7.60
C CYS A 210 -1.79 -8.69 6.71
N GLY A 211 -2.16 -7.96 5.65
CA GLY A 211 -1.20 -7.19 4.85
C GLY A 211 -0.73 -7.86 3.57
N LEU A 212 -0.68 -9.20 3.50
CA LEU A 212 -0.27 -9.90 2.30
C LEU A 212 -1.26 -9.68 1.14
N GLY A 213 -0.70 -9.49 -0.04
CA GLY A 213 -1.44 -9.55 -1.30
C GLY A 213 -0.73 -10.51 -2.25
N ASN A 214 -0.95 -10.35 -3.55
CA ASN A 214 -0.51 -11.34 -4.53
C ASN A 214 1.02 -11.41 -4.69
N ILE A 215 1.70 -10.27 -4.54
CA ILE A 215 3.16 -10.18 -4.65
C ILE A 215 3.80 -10.95 -3.50
N TYR A 216 3.51 -10.52 -2.28
CA TYR A 216 4.16 -11.07 -1.10
C TYR A 216 3.67 -12.48 -0.75
N ALA A 217 2.49 -12.90 -1.20
CA ALA A 217 2.07 -14.29 -1.11
C ALA A 217 2.93 -15.22 -1.97
N ASP A 218 3.21 -14.85 -3.24
CA ASP A 218 4.08 -15.65 -4.11
C ASP A 218 5.52 -15.71 -3.54
N GLU A 219 6.06 -14.58 -3.11
CA GLU A 219 7.40 -14.48 -2.55
C GLU A 219 7.54 -15.26 -1.22
N SER A 220 6.54 -15.17 -0.33
CA SER A 220 6.53 -15.91 0.95
C SER A 220 6.47 -17.42 0.74
N LEU A 221 5.63 -17.87 -0.20
CA LEU A 221 5.54 -19.28 -0.57
C LEU A 221 6.83 -19.80 -1.22
N TYR A 222 7.49 -18.99 -2.05
CA TYR A 222 8.79 -19.33 -2.58
C TYR A 222 9.84 -19.40 -1.47
N PHE A 223 9.86 -18.43 -0.55
CA PHE A 223 10.76 -18.43 0.60
C PHE A 223 10.67 -19.74 1.37
N ALA A 224 9.45 -20.14 1.71
CA ALA A 224 9.13 -21.36 2.47
C ALA A 224 9.20 -22.66 1.62
N LYS A 225 9.47 -22.59 0.32
CA LYS A 225 9.47 -23.72 -0.63
C LYS A 225 8.13 -24.47 -0.70
N ILE A 226 7.02 -23.79 -0.47
CA ILE A 226 5.67 -24.36 -0.47
C ILE A 226 5.02 -24.10 -1.84
N HIS A 227 4.50 -25.18 -2.47
CA HIS A 227 3.72 -25.03 -3.69
C HIS A 227 2.39 -24.31 -3.40
N PRO A 228 1.99 -23.30 -4.19
CA PRO A 228 0.80 -22.48 -3.92
C PRO A 228 -0.54 -23.25 -3.95
N GLU A 229 -0.57 -24.44 -4.54
CA GLU A 229 -1.74 -25.32 -4.57
C GLU A 229 -1.71 -26.43 -3.51
N ARG A 230 -0.80 -26.41 -2.55
CA ARG A 230 -0.87 -27.35 -1.43
C ARG A 230 -2.07 -27.04 -0.55
N ILE A 231 -2.69 -28.09 -0.03
CA ILE A 231 -3.80 -27.97 0.91
C ILE A 231 -3.24 -27.62 2.29
N VAL A 232 -3.89 -26.69 2.99
CA VAL A 232 -3.41 -26.18 4.29
C VAL A 232 -3.10 -27.30 5.29
N GLU A 233 -3.97 -28.31 5.44
CA GLU A 233 -3.77 -29.43 6.37
C GLU A 233 -2.60 -30.36 6.02
N SER A 234 -2.04 -30.24 4.81
CA SER A 234 -0.85 -31.01 4.41
C SER A 234 0.47 -30.37 4.82
N LEU A 235 0.43 -29.15 5.38
CA LEU A 235 1.63 -28.43 5.80
C LEU A 235 2.09 -28.92 7.16
N THR A 236 3.39 -29.11 7.31
CA THR A 236 4.02 -29.37 8.60
C THR A 236 4.15 -28.08 9.43
N ASP A 237 4.40 -28.20 10.73
CA ASP A 237 4.60 -27.07 11.61
C ASP A 237 5.84 -26.25 11.20
N GLU A 238 6.90 -26.92 10.76
CA GLU A 238 8.09 -26.25 10.22
C GLU A 238 7.79 -25.44 8.95
N GLU A 239 7.01 -25.98 8.02
CA GLU A 239 6.60 -25.25 6.82
C GLU A 239 5.73 -24.05 7.15
N ILE A 240 4.85 -24.14 8.15
CA ILE A 240 4.03 -23.01 8.62
C ILE A 240 4.93 -21.95 9.24
N HIS A 241 5.89 -22.34 10.08
CA HIS A 241 6.89 -21.45 10.66
C HIS A 241 7.68 -20.74 9.58
N GLN A 242 8.23 -21.47 8.60
CA GLN A 242 8.99 -20.88 7.50
C GLN A 242 8.14 -19.95 6.61
N LEU A 243 6.85 -20.23 6.46
CA LEU A 243 5.94 -19.33 5.73
C LEU A 243 5.72 -18.01 6.45
N LEU A 244 5.58 -18.04 7.79
CA LEU A 244 5.45 -16.82 8.59
C LEU A 244 6.75 -15.99 8.57
N ILE A 245 7.91 -16.64 8.70
CA ILE A 245 9.22 -15.99 8.54
C ILE A 245 9.33 -15.37 7.14
N GLY A 246 8.97 -16.14 6.10
CA GLY A 246 8.97 -15.65 4.72
C GLY A 246 8.12 -14.40 4.54
N ALA A 247 6.92 -14.39 5.11
CA ALA A 247 6.03 -13.23 5.06
C ALA A 247 6.67 -11.99 5.73
N ARG A 248 7.29 -12.16 6.91
CA ARG A 248 8.01 -11.08 7.60
C ARG A 248 9.17 -10.55 6.77
N THR A 249 10.01 -11.46 6.28
CA THR A 249 11.23 -11.11 5.55
C THR A 249 10.91 -10.35 4.27
N VAL A 250 10.06 -10.93 3.40
CA VAL A 250 9.80 -10.31 2.08
C VAL A 250 9.06 -8.98 2.20
N MET A 251 8.20 -8.82 3.21
CA MET A 251 7.50 -7.57 3.44
C MET A 251 8.41 -6.52 4.06
N GLN A 252 9.33 -6.91 4.98
CA GLN A 252 10.31 -5.99 5.56
C GLN A 252 11.29 -5.50 4.50
N ASP A 253 11.85 -6.41 3.68
CA ASP A 253 12.74 -6.05 2.56
C ASP A 253 12.06 -5.05 1.61
N SER A 254 10.75 -5.23 1.40
CA SER A 254 9.98 -4.30 0.58
C SER A 254 9.79 -2.94 1.25
N ILE A 255 9.47 -2.88 2.54
CA ILE A 255 9.35 -1.62 3.29
C ILE A 255 10.68 -0.86 3.24
N ASP A 256 11.79 -1.55 3.50
CA ASP A 256 13.13 -0.96 3.57
C ASP A 256 13.61 -0.48 2.19
N SER A 257 13.15 -1.14 1.12
CA SER A 257 13.42 -0.70 -0.27
C SER A 257 12.41 0.33 -0.80
N GLY A 258 11.42 0.74 0.01
CA GLY A 258 10.40 1.74 -0.37
C GLY A 258 9.25 1.19 -1.20
N GLY A 259 8.92 -0.08 -1.04
CA GLY A 259 7.78 -0.74 -1.66
C GLY A 259 8.11 -1.44 -2.98
N SER A 260 7.14 -2.21 -3.49
CA SER A 260 7.25 -2.85 -4.80
C SER A 260 7.06 -1.81 -5.90
N THR A 261 8.06 -1.62 -6.73
CA THR A 261 7.88 -0.81 -7.92
C THR A 261 7.32 -1.66 -9.04
N MET A 262 6.10 -1.42 -9.40
CA MET A 262 5.73 -1.53 -10.81
C MET A 262 6.46 -0.38 -11.53
N ALA A 263 6.90 -0.55 -12.78
CA ALA A 263 7.82 0.33 -13.54
C ALA A 263 7.62 1.87 -13.48
N THR A 264 6.73 2.34 -12.65
CA THR A 264 6.28 3.73 -12.51
C THR A 264 6.09 4.19 -11.05
N TYR A 265 6.45 3.36 -10.04
CA TYR A 265 6.37 3.80 -8.64
C TYR A 265 7.64 4.56 -8.26
N VAL A 266 7.47 5.81 -7.90
CA VAL A 266 8.56 6.67 -7.46
C VAL A 266 8.42 6.83 -5.94
N LYS A 267 9.51 6.66 -5.18
CA LYS A 267 9.56 6.95 -3.74
C LYS A 267 9.29 8.42 -3.47
N ALA A 268 9.05 8.77 -2.20
CA ALA A 268 8.92 10.16 -1.77
C ALA A 268 10.10 11.05 -2.19
N ASP A 269 11.29 10.45 -2.38
CA ASP A 269 12.54 11.11 -2.80
C ASP A 269 12.77 11.04 -4.32
N GLY A 270 11.77 10.69 -5.11
CA GLY A 270 11.90 10.59 -6.57
C GLY A 270 12.62 9.33 -7.07
N THR A 271 13.15 8.47 -6.18
CA THR A 271 13.76 7.21 -6.59
C THR A 271 12.72 6.12 -6.83
N LYS A 272 12.97 5.21 -7.76
CA LYS A 272 12.10 4.05 -7.98
C LYS A 272 12.21 3.10 -6.79
N GLY A 273 11.08 2.61 -6.27
CA GLY A 273 11.11 1.48 -5.34
C GLY A 273 11.71 0.27 -6.04
N ASP A 274 12.62 -0.41 -5.41
CA ASP A 274 13.49 -1.40 -6.07
C ASP A 274 13.12 -2.85 -5.76
N TYR A 275 12.06 -3.10 -4.95
CA TYR A 275 11.76 -4.46 -4.50
C TYR A 275 11.62 -5.46 -5.64
N LEU A 276 10.80 -5.16 -6.66
CA LEU A 276 10.58 -6.09 -7.77
C LEU A 276 11.82 -6.32 -8.63
N THR A 277 12.70 -5.34 -8.73
CA THR A 277 13.92 -5.45 -9.56
C THR A 277 15.11 -6.04 -8.81
N LYS A 278 15.17 -5.83 -7.49
CA LYS A 278 16.34 -6.24 -6.68
C LYS A 278 16.04 -7.44 -5.77
N PHE A 279 14.81 -7.60 -5.29
CA PHE A 279 14.48 -8.55 -4.23
C PHE A 279 13.49 -9.64 -4.64
N ALA A 280 12.58 -9.38 -5.61
CA ALA A 280 11.62 -10.39 -6.04
C ALA A 280 12.33 -11.62 -6.64
N LYS A 281 11.92 -12.80 -6.15
CA LYS A 281 12.54 -14.09 -6.53
C LYS A 281 11.70 -14.86 -7.55
N VAL A 282 10.39 -14.66 -7.55
CA VAL A 282 9.47 -15.34 -8.48
C VAL A 282 8.46 -14.39 -9.12
N PHE A 283 7.98 -13.35 -8.39
CA PHE A 283 6.90 -12.51 -8.89
C PHE A 283 7.32 -11.73 -10.14
N ARG A 284 6.58 -11.92 -11.26
CA ARG A 284 6.88 -11.35 -12.60
C ARG A 284 8.22 -11.77 -13.22
N ARG A 285 8.73 -12.90 -12.80
CA ARG A 285 9.96 -13.46 -13.35
C ARG A 285 9.70 -14.75 -14.13
N GLU A 286 8.49 -14.93 -14.67
CA GLU A 286 8.21 -16.06 -15.57
C GLU A 286 9.19 -16.08 -16.77
N GLY A 287 9.71 -17.26 -17.08
CA GLY A 287 10.74 -17.45 -18.10
C GLY A 287 12.19 -17.22 -17.63
N GLU A 288 12.39 -16.61 -16.45
CA GLU A 288 13.73 -16.41 -15.90
C GLU A 288 14.18 -17.61 -15.04
N PRO A 289 15.50 -17.81 -14.91
CA PRO A 289 16.03 -18.87 -14.06
C PRO A 289 15.81 -18.57 -12.57
N CYS A 290 15.40 -19.60 -11.81
CA CYS A 290 15.34 -19.55 -10.35
C CYS A 290 16.74 -19.36 -9.74
N GLU A 291 16.91 -18.37 -8.88
CA GLU A 291 18.21 -18.09 -8.24
C GLU A 291 18.71 -19.22 -7.33
N ARG A 292 17.82 -20.13 -6.85
CA ARG A 292 18.21 -21.27 -6.00
C ARG A 292 18.66 -22.50 -6.79
N CYS A 293 18.04 -22.78 -7.93
CA CYS A 293 18.25 -24.05 -8.62
C CYS A 293 18.37 -23.96 -10.14
N GLY A 294 18.28 -22.77 -10.73
CA GLY A 294 18.38 -22.56 -12.17
C GLY A 294 17.14 -22.96 -12.98
N THR A 295 16.17 -23.65 -12.39
CA THR A 295 14.94 -24.04 -13.10
C THR A 295 14.12 -22.80 -13.46
N GLU A 296 13.52 -22.79 -14.63
CA GLU A 296 12.68 -21.69 -15.10
C GLU A 296 11.49 -21.44 -14.17
N ILE A 297 11.27 -20.17 -13.79
CA ILE A 297 10.10 -19.70 -13.06
C ILE A 297 8.88 -19.78 -13.97
N ILE A 298 7.82 -20.38 -13.49
CA ILE A 298 6.58 -20.50 -14.25
C ILE A 298 5.46 -19.66 -13.65
N LYS A 299 4.47 -19.38 -14.49
CA LYS A 299 3.22 -18.74 -14.07
C LYS A 299 2.05 -19.66 -14.29
N ILE A 300 1.29 -19.88 -13.22
CA ILE A 300 0.05 -20.66 -13.23
C ILE A 300 -1.12 -19.80 -12.75
N LYS A 301 -2.34 -20.35 -12.78
CA LYS A 301 -3.53 -19.71 -12.23
C LYS A 301 -4.02 -20.49 -11.02
N VAL A 302 -3.99 -19.89 -9.83
CA VAL A 302 -4.48 -20.49 -8.59
C VAL A 302 -5.65 -19.66 -8.06
N ALA A 303 -6.81 -20.28 -7.91
CA ALA A 303 -8.04 -19.62 -7.45
C ALA A 303 -8.32 -18.30 -8.19
N GLY A 304 -8.16 -18.27 -9.52
CA GLY A 304 -8.41 -17.11 -10.37
C GLY A 304 -7.28 -16.05 -10.39
N ARG A 305 -6.19 -16.23 -9.64
CA ARG A 305 -5.07 -15.28 -9.54
C ARG A 305 -3.83 -15.80 -10.25
N GLY A 306 -3.15 -14.94 -11.01
CA GLY A 306 -1.82 -15.23 -11.56
C GLY A 306 -0.84 -15.50 -10.42
N THR A 307 -0.06 -16.56 -10.52
CA THR A 307 0.78 -17.12 -9.45
C THR A 307 2.12 -17.51 -10.04
N HIS A 308 3.21 -16.95 -9.51
CA HIS A 308 4.56 -17.26 -9.96
C HIS A 308 5.24 -18.20 -8.96
N LEU A 309 5.95 -19.20 -9.47
CA LEU A 309 6.65 -20.16 -8.62
C LEU A 309 7.80 -20.82 -9.37
N CYS A 310 8.75 -21.37 -8.60
CA CYS A 310 9.72 -22.33 -9.13
C CYS A 310 9.20 -23.75 -8.95
N PRO A 311 8.93 -24.51 -10.04
CA PRO A 311 8.32 -25.84 -9.93
C PRO A 311 9.25 -26.89 -9.32
N HIS A 312 10.56 -26.63 -9.33
CA HIS A 312 11.55 -27.52 -8.70
C HIS A 312 11.65 -27.28 -7.18
N CYS A 313 11.76 -26.00 -6.77
CA CYS A 313 11.91 -25.67 -5.35
C CYS A 313 10.59 -25.80 -4.56
N GLN A 314 9.45 -25.56 -5.21
CA GLN A 314 8.12 -25.57 -4.61
C GLN A 314 7.36 -26.78 -5.14
N LYS A 315 7.65 -27.96 -4.59
CA LYS A 315 7.01 -29.22 -5.02
C LYS A 315 5.58 -29.29 -4.51
N LYS A 316 4.69 -29.79 -5.35
CA LYS A 316 3.28 -29.97 -4.99
C LYS A 316 3.07 -31.15 -4.03
N PHE A 317 3.91 -32.17 -4.15
CA PHE A 317 3.91 -33.42 -3.35
C PHE A 317 5.34 -33.79 -2.97
#